data_c4be1caa1afef9b4ebb60212fe833bf0
#
_entry.id   c4be1caa1afef9b4ebb60212fe833bf0
#
_cell.length_a   1.000
_cell.length_b   1.000
_cell.length_c   1.000
_cell.angle_alpha   90.00
_cell.angle_beta   90.00
_cell.angle_gamma   90.00
#
_symmetry.space_group_name_H-M   'P 1'
#
loop_
_entity.id
_entity.type
_entity.pdbx_description
1 polymer ?
#
loop_
_entity_poly.entity_id
_entity_poly.type
_entity_poly.pdbx_seq_one_letter_code
_entity_poly.pdbx_strand_id
1 'polypeptide(L)'
;MRLKQKEFVIPVKKGHSDLLAHISAPDTFSFGADIPVRFAITELSDQGYKCEIGLIENPEERFCENSLDLFEFSPRKVARNENFNAIFLVPTGIGSDIGGHAGDATPAVKIVAEVCDQVILHPNVVNASELNEMPLNSLYVEGSTITRLLMGQIGLVPVRSNRVLVVIDDHPISMFTNDNINSINAARSTYGLNCTGIVKLNPPLCMTSSFSSSGTAIGEVVGLERLITVIEKFRGDFDALAVASVIDTPQDYHEAYFKSSKDMTNPWGGVEAMLTHSLSMMYNFPTAHSPMLENHDVANFDLGVVDPRKAAEAASLTFLQCMLKGLQKSPSICADKTLFGEKSVISAQDISCLVIPDKCVGLPTLAALEQGISVIAVRENKNFLLNQLEALPWQKGQLHIVDNYLEAVGVLSALKAGISPESVRRPFPNAHVETMRFQ
;
A
#
# COMPACT_ATOMS: atom_id res chain seq x y z
N MET A 1 21.82 -0.20 9.58
CA MET A 1 20.94 -0.20 8.39
C MET A 1 20.06 1.02 8.42
N ARG A 2 19.78 1.60 7.26
CA ARG A 2 19.00 2.83 7.11
C ARG A 2 18.00 2.66 5.98
N LEU A 3 16.79 3.14 6.14
CA LEU A 3 15.82 3.27 5.05
C LEU A 3 15.82 4.71 4.57
N LYS A 4 15.91 4.90 3.26
CA LYS A 4 15.90 6.23 2.65
C LYS A 4 15.21 6.22 1.31
N GLN A 5 14.44 7.27 1.05
CA GLN A 5 13.84 7.52 -0.27
C GLN A 5 14.75 8.43 -1.11
N LYS A 6 14.87 8.09 -2.41
CA LYS A 6 15.62 8.87 -3.41
C LYS A 6 14.72 9.17 -4.60
N GLU A 7 14.97 10.31 -5.23
CA GLU A 7 14.34 10.71 -6.49
C GLU A 7 15.37 10.57 -7.62
N PHE A 8 14.92 10.13 -8.80
CA PHE A 8 15.78 10.01 -9.99
C PHE A 8 14.94 10.03 -11.27
N VAL A 9 15.60 10.12 -12.43
CA VAL A 9 14.94 10.13 -13.73
C VAL A 9 15.41 8.93 -14.55
N ILE A 10 14.45 8.16 -15.08
CA ILE A 10 14.70 7.10 -16.06
C ILE A 10 14.52 7.70 -17.45
N PRO A 11 15.53 7.67 -18.34
CA PRO A 11 15.39 8.15 -19.71
C PRO A 11 14.36 7.33 -20.50
N VAL A 12 13.55 8.00 -21.33
CA VAL A 12 12.68 7.31 -22.29
C VAL A 12 13.53 6.64 -23.37
N LYS A 13 13.42 5.32 -23.51
CA LYS A 13 13.96 4.60 -24.68
C LYS A 13 12.89 4.55 -25.76
N LYS A 14 13.16 5.18 -26.92
CA LYS A 14 12.27 5.11 -28.09
C LYS A 14 12.10 3.64 -28.52
N GLY A 15 10.84 3.18 -28.60
CA GLY A 15 10.50 1.85 -29.11
C GLY A 15 10.21 0.78 -28.07
N HIS A 16 10.21 1.08 -26.77
CA HIS A 16 9.80 0.11 -25.75
C HIS A 16 8.28 0.19 -25.48
N SER A 17 7.58 -0.86 -25.92
CA SER A 17 6.16 -1.09 -25.55
C SER A 17 5.99 -1.61 -24.12
N ASP A 18 7.06 -2.12 -23.50
CA ASP A 18 7.08 -2.76 -22.19
C ASP A 18 7.86 -1.88 -21.20
N LEU A 19 7.11 -1.03 -20.47
CA LEU A 19 7.67 -0.14 -19.46
C LEU A 19 8.19 -0.91 -18.24
N LEU A 20 7.51 -1.99 -17.84
CA LEU A 20 7.93 -2.79 -16.70
C LEU A 20 9.27 -3.46 -16.99
N ALA A 21 9.44 -4.10 -18.14
CA ALA A 21 10.72 -4.70 -18.54
C ALA A 21 11.83 -3.64 -18.67
N HIS A 22 11.50 -2.43 -19.14
CA HIS A 22 12.48 -1.34 -19.20
C HIS A 22 12.95 -0.91 -17.81
N ILE A 23 12.02 -0.75 -16.86
CA ILE A 23 12.32 -0.36 -15.46
C ILE A 23 13.08 -1.48 -14.75
N SER A 24 12.73 -2.75 -15.00
CA SER A 24 13.36 -3.92 -14.38
C SER A 24 14.73 -4.28 -14.99
N ALA A 25 15.12 -3.64 -16.08
CA ALA A 25 16.39 -3.97 -16.74
C ALA A 25 17.60 -3.57 -15.88
N PRO A 26 18.60 -4.48 -15.69
CA PRO A 26 19.78 -4.20 -14.85
C PRO A 26 20.57 -2.96 -15.28
N ASP A 27 20.50 -2.61 -16.56
CA ASP A 27 21.20 -1.45 -17.14
C ASP A 27 20.47 -0.12 -16.91
N THR A 28 19.21 -0.15 -16.45
CA THR A 28 18.42 1.07 -16.28
C THR A 28 18.87 1.85 -15.06
N PHE A 29 19.17 1.15 -13.98
CA PHE A 29 19.76 1.73 -12.76
C PHE A 29 20.45 0.65 -11.93
N SER A 30 21.45 1.08 -11.16
CA SER A 30 22.12 0.22 -10.18
C SER A 30 22.16 0.96 -8.84
N PHE A 31 21.74 0.28 -7.81
CA PHE A 31 21.79 0.79 -6.43
C PHE A 31 22.96 0.18 -5.63
N GLY A 32 23.89 -0.50 -6.29
CA GLY A 32 24.99 -1.20 -5.64
C GLY A 32 24.49 -2.34 -4.76
N ALA A 33 24.82 -2.31 -3.48
CA ALA A 33 24.34 -3.28 -2.50
C ALA A 33 23.01 -2.88 -1.83
N ASP A 34 22.48 -1.68 -2.11
CA ASP A 34 21.21 -1.22 -1.53
C ASP A 34 20.02 -1.99 -2.12
N ILE A 35 19.03 -2.30 -1.27
CA ILE A 35 17.87 -3.12 -1.66
C ILE A 35 16.65 -2.23 -1.88
N PRO A 36 16.06 -2.19 -3.10
CA PRO A 36 14.81 -1.50 -3.36
C PRO A 36 13.62 -2.14 -2.61
N VAL A 37 12.81 -1.31 -1.95
CA VAL A 37 11.60 -1.76 -1.21
C VAL A 37 10.32 -1.04 -1.61
N ARG A 38 10.43 0.09 -2.32
CA ARG A 38 9.30 0.85 -2.85
C ARG A 38 9.71 1.51 -4.15
N PHE A 39 8.80 1.55 -5.13
CA PHE A 39 9.02 2.25 -6.39
C PHE A 39 7.72 2.89 -6.88
N ALA A 40 7.79 4.14 -7.34
CA ALA A 40 6.68 4.84 -7.97
C ALA A 40 7.19 5.78 -9.06
N ILE A 41 6.38 6.02 -10.09
CA ILE A 41 6.59 7.04 -11.11
C ILE A 41 5.69 8.22 -10.75
N THR A 42 6.29 9.39 -10.54
CA THR A 42 5.57 10.60 -10.17
C THR A 42 5.18 11.45 -11.38
N GLU A 43 5.94 11.35 -12.47
CA GLU A 43 5.66 12.07 -13.72
C GLU A 43 6.14 11.26 -14.92
N LEU A 44 5.23 11.04 -15.88
CA LEU A 44 5.54 10.51 -17.21
C LEU A 44 5.67 11.69 -18.19
N SER A 45 6.83 11.85 -18.82
CA SER A 45 7.08 12.90 -19.80
C SER A 45 7.86 12.38 -21.00
N ASP A 46 7.89 13.16 -22.09
CA ASP A 46 8.69 12.84 -23.28
C ASP A 46 10.20 12.87 -23.00
N GLN A 47 10.63 13.50 -21.92
CA GLN A 47 12.03 13.63 -21.53
C GLN A 47 12.51 12.49 -20.63
N GLY A 48 11.59 11.83 -19.92
CA GLY A 48 11.91 10.78 -18.99
C GLY A 48 10.78 10.53 -17.99
N TYR A 49 10.99 9.53 -17.15
CA TYR A 49 10.10 9.18 -16.05
C TYR A 49 10.75 9.66 -14.76
N LYS A 50 10.13 10.61 -14.06
CA LYS A 50 10.53 10.95 -12.70
C LYS A 50 10.05 9.84 -11.77
N CYS A 51 10.97 9.30 -11.00
CA CYS A 51 10.73 8.16 -10.13
C CYS A 51 11.16 8.45 -8.71
N GLU A 52 10.44 7.82 -7.79
CA GLU A 52 10.78 7.73 -6.38
C GLU A 52 11.08 6.27 -6.03
N ILE A 53 12.15 6.04 -5.28
CA ILE A 53 12.53 4.72 -4.81
C ILE A 53 12.91 4.75 -3.34
N GLY A 54 12.34 3.82 -2.57
CA GLY A 54 12.75 3.54 -1.20
C GLY A 54 13.80 2.44 -1.18
N LEU A 55 14.88 2.66 -0.44
CA LEU A 55 16.04 1.76 -0.38
C LEU A 55 16.38 1.39 1.05
N ILE A 56 16.78 0.13 1.27
CA ILE A 56 17.55 -0.28 2.44
C ILE A 56 19.01 -0.02 2.10
N GLU A 57 19.61 1.00 2.73
CA GLU A 57 21.04 1.30 2.59
C GLU A 57 21.85 0.46 3.58
N ASN A 58 23.01 -0.05 3.12
CA ASN A 58 23.93 -0.90 3.88
C ASN A 58 23.21 -2.11 4.52
N PRO A 59 22.51 -2.94 3.73
CA PRO A 59 21.86 -4.13 4.25
C PRO A 59 22.89 -5.12 4.82
N GLU A 60 22.48 -5.98 5.74
CA GLU A 60 23.29 -7.11 6.17
C GLU A 60 23.43 -8.10 5.01
N GLU A 61 24.59 -8.74 4.88
CA GLU A 61 24.96 -9.64 3.77
C GLU A 61 23.90 -10.72 3.50
N ARG A 62 23.30 -11.29 4.54
CA ARG A 62 22.24 -12.31 4.43
C ARG A 62 20.99 -11.83 3.67
N PHE A 63 20.68 -10.53 3.65
CA PHE A 63 19.55 -9.99 2.88
C PHE A 63 19.93 -9.77 1.42
N CYS A 64 21.22 -9.52 1.12
CA CYS A 64 21.72 -9.45 -0.25
C CYS A 64 21.71 -10.84 -0.91
N GLU A 65 22.04 -11.90 -0.16
CA GLU A 65 22.08 -13.27 -0.67
C GLU A 65 20.69 -13.85 -0.95
N ASN A 66 19.66 -13.41 -0.22
CA ASN A 66 18.29 -13.90 -0.37
C ASN A 66 17.54 -13.40 -1.59
N SER A 67 18.23 -12.72 -2.54
CA SER A 67 17.66 -12.31 -3.83
C SER A 67 16.32 -11.54 -3.68
N LEU A 68 16.27 -10.57 -2.75
CA LEU A 68 15.12 -9.68 -2.62
C LEU A 68 15.08 -8.73 -3.82
N ASP A 69 14.34 -9.10 -4.84
CA ASP A 69 14.16 -8.27 -6.04
C ASP A 69 12.73 -7.75 -6.14
N LEU A 70 12.56 -6.45 -5.85
CA LEU A 70 11.27 -5.76 -5.97
C LEU A 70 10.74 -5.81 -7.41
N PHE A 71 11.63 -5.88 -8.40
CA PHE A 71 11.31 -5.83 -9.83
C PHE A 71 11.15 -7.21 -10.48
N GLU A 72 11.36 -8.30 -9.75
CA GLU A 72 11.12 -9.64 -10.28
C GLU A 72 9.65 -9.77 -10.70
N PHE A 73 9.39 -10.01 -11.99
CA PHE A 73 8.06 -10.20 -12.53
C PHE A 73 7.85 -11.64 -13.00
N SER A 74 6.76 -12.24 -12.57
CA SER A 74 6.34 -13.57 -13.00
C SER A 74 4.92 -13.49 -13.58
N PRO A 75 4.74 -13.64 -14.91
CA PRO A 75 3.43 -13.56 -15.53
C PRO A 75 2.52 -14.69 -15.05
N ARG A 76 1.24 -14.41 -14.84
CA ARG A 76 0.24 -15.43 -14.54
C ARG A 76 0.02 -16.33 -15.75
N LYS A 77 -0.05 -17.64 -15.51
CA LYS A 77 -0.25 -18.63 -16.58
C LYS A 77 -1.69 -18.61 -17.13
N VAL A 78 -2.65 -18.34 -16.25
CA VAL A 78 -4.08 -18.31 -16.55
C VAL A 78 -4.78 -17.36 -15.57
N ALA A 79 -5.86 -16.70 -16.00
CA ALA A 79 -6.76 -16.01 -15.09
C ALA A 79 -7.81 -17.00 -14.58
N ARG A 80 -7.97 -17.10 -13.25
CA ARG A 80 -9.04 -17.88 -12.64
C ARG A 80 -10.27 -17.00 -12.44
N ASN A 81 -11.42 -17.47 -12.87
CA ASN A 81 -12.68 -16.70 -12.89
C ASN A 81 -13.72 -17.29 -11.92
N GLU A 82 -13.30 -18.15 -10.98
CA GLU A 82 -14.21 -18.74 -10.00
C GLU A 82 -14.75 -17.71 -9.01
N ASN A 83 -13.90 -16.73 -8.64
CA ASN A 83 -14.24 -15.60 -7.79
C ASN A 83 -13.89 -14.29 -8.48
N PHE A 84 -14.67 -13.26 -8.23
CA PHE A 84 -14.38 -11.91 -8.70
C PHE A 84 -13.69 -11.11 -7.58
N ASN A 85 -12.37 -11.18 -7.55
CA ASN A 85 -11.55 -10.55 -6.53
C ASN A 85 -10.97 -9.24 -7.04
N ALA A 86 -11.15 -8.16 -6.29
CA ALA A 86 -10.58 -6.86 -6.62
C ALA A 86 -9.50 -6.44 -5.61
N ILE A 87 -8.52 -5.70 -6.10
CA ILE A 87 -7.60 -4.93 -5.26
C ILE A 87 -8.08 -3.49 -5.27
N PHE A 88 -8.29 -2.91 -4.09
CA PHE A 88 -8.53 -1.48 -3.93
C PHE A 88 -7.28 -0.84 -3.32
N LEU A 89 -6.58 -0.04 -4.12
CA LEU A 89 -5.29 0.53 -3.75
C LEU A 89 -5.32 2.05 -3.90
N VAL A 90 -5.04 2.77 -2.83
CA VAL A 90 -4.71 4.19 -2.82
C VAL A 90 -3.28 4.33 -2.34
N PRO A 91 -2.30 4.63 -3.19
CA PRO A 91 -0.90 4.69 -2.78
C PRO A 91 -0.69 5.69 -1.64
N THR A 92 0.06 5.29 -0.62
CA THR A 92 0.32 6.11 0.56
C THR A 92 1.26 7.26 0.22
N GLY A 93 0.97 8.45 0.74
CA GLY A 93 1.85 9.62 0.63
C GLY A 93 1.76 10.38 -0.70
N ILE A 94 0.73 10.16 -1.52
CA ILE A 94 0.55 10.87 -2.81
C ILE A 94 -0.44 12.04 -2.75
N GLY A 95 -1.00 12.35 -1.57
CA GLY A 95 -1.97 13.43 -1.40
C GLY A 95 -3.31 13.17 -2.09
N SER A 96 -3.82 11.94 -1.99
CA SER A 96 -5.13 11.59 -2.56
C SER A 96 -6.28 12.25 -1.80
N ASP A 97 -7.30 12.72 -2.52
CA ASP A 97 -8.51 13.33 -1.94
C ASP A 97 -9.35 12.31 -1.16
N ILE A 98 -9.31 11.03 -1.57
CA ILE A 98 -10.00 9.91 -0.92
C ILE A 98 -8.94 8.82 -0.64
N GLY A 99 -8.71 8.48 0.62
CA GLY A 99 -7.66 7.56 1.05
C GLY A 99 -6.29 8.22 1.22
N GLY A 100 -6.23 9.56 1.17
CA GLY A 100 -5.03 10.34 1.49
C GLY A 100 -4.88 10.61 2.99
N HIS A 101 -5.93 10.38 3.76
CA HIS A 101 -6.00 10.48 5.21
C HIS A 101 -6.37 9.10 5.78
N ALA A 102 -6.10 8.86 7.06
CA ALA A 102 -6.31 7.53 7.63
C ALA A 102 -7.80 7.12 7.60
N GLY A 103 -8.12 6.10 6.82
CA GLY A 103 -9.43 5.45 6.78
C GLY A 103 -10.53 6.18 6.02
N ASP A 104 -10.28 7.34 5.42
CA ASP A 104 -11.32 8.12 4.75
C ASP A 104 -11.83 7.50 3.43
N ALA A 105 -11.13 6.51 2.86
CA ALA A 105 -11.59 5.71 1.74
C ALA A 105 -12.58 4.59 2.12
N THR A 106 -12.80 4.33 3.41
CA THR A 106 -13.63 3.21 3.87
C THR A 106 -15.04 3.17 3.26
N PRO A 107 -15.78 4.28 3.11
CA PRO A 107 -17.08 4.26 2.44
C PRO A 107 -17.00 3.77 0.98
N ALA A 108 -15.99 4.22 0.22
CA ALA A 108 -15.75 3.76 -1.15
C ALA A 108 -15.38 2.27 -1.21
N VAL A 109 -14.56 1.80 -0.28
CA VAL A 109 -14.24 0.37 -0.16
C VAL A 109 -15.47 -0.46 0.12
N LYS A 110 -16.36 -0.01 1.02
CA LYS A 110 -17.59 -0.75 1.37
C LYS A 110 -18.48 -0.97 0.16
N ILE A 111 -18.71 0.04 -0.67
CA ILE A 111 -19.55 -0.14 -1.89
C ILE A 111 -18.87 -1.02 -2.94
N VAL A 112 -17.55 -0.97 -3.06
CA VAL A 112 -16.79 -1.87 -3.94
C VAL A 112 -16.88 -3.32 -3.43
N ALA A 113 -16.78 -3.52 -2.13
CA ALA A 113 -16.86 -4.84 -1.52
C ALA A 113 -18.21 -5.54 -1.74
N GLU A 114 -19.31 -4.79 -1.83
CA GLU A 114 -20.66 -5.35 -2.09
C GLU A 114 -20.76 -6.05 -3.45
N VAL A 115 -19.96 -5.66 -4.42
CA VAL A 115 -19.98 -6.24 -5.77
C VAL A 115 -18.85 -7.23 -6.03
N CYS A 116 -17.92 -7.41 -5.09
CA CYS A 116 -16.81 -8.33 -5.20
C CYS A 116 -17.02 -9.56 -4.30
N ASP A 117 -16.44 -10.70 -4.68
CA ASP A 117 -16.42 -11.87 -3.79
C ASP A 117 -15.38 -11.65 -2.68
N GLN A 118 -14.25 -11.01 -3.00
CA GLN A 118 -13.26 -10.57 -2.04
C GLN A 118 -12.59 -9.27 -2.49
N VAL A 119 -12.22 -8.42 -1.54
CA VAL A 119 -11.43 -7.21 -1.77
C VAL A 119 -10.13 -7.28 -0.99
N ILE A 120 -9.02 -7.05 -1.68
CA ILE A 120 -7.70 -6.89 -1.08
C ILE A 120 -7.42 -5.39 -0.94
N LEU A 121 -7.09 -4.96 0.26
CA LEU A 121 -6.88 -3.54 0.57
C LEU A 121 -5.77 -3.35 1.61
N HIS A 122 -5.15 -2.19 1.57
CA HIS A 122 -4.05 -1.91 2.49
C HIS A 122 -4.48 -1.02 3.67
N PRO A 123 -3.64 -0.93 4.72
CA PRO A 123 -3.97 -0.25 5.97
C PRO A 123 -4.51 1.16 5.81
N ASN A 124 -3.91 1.97 4.94
CA ASN A 124 -4.24 3.39 4.79
C ASN A 124 -5.72 3.66 4.43
N VAL A 125 -6.37 2.73 3.72
CA VAL A 125 -7.76 2.93 3.25
C VAL A 125 -8.83 2.57 4.28
N VAL A 126 -8.49 1.84 5.34
CA VAL A 126 -9.46 1.32 6.35
C VAL A 126 -9.12 1.65 7.78
N ASN A 127 -7.90 2.06 8.08
CA ASN A 127 -7.51 2.48 9.42
C ASN A 127 -7.90 3.93 9.66
N ALA A 128 -8.71 4.17 10.67
CA ALA A 128 -9.09 5.51 11.10
C ALA A 128 -9.06 5.53 12.63
N SER A 129 -7.89 5.78 13.19
CA SER A 129 -7.71 5.82 14.64
C SER A 129 -8.15 4.52 15.31
N GLU A 130 -9.08 4.54 16.25
CA GLU A 130 -9.66 3.32 16.86
C GLU A 130 -10.69 2.64 15.97
N LEU A 131 -11.07 3.26 14.85
CA LEU A 131 -12.08 2.77 13.93
C LEU A 131 -11.45 1.96 12.81
N ASN A 132 -11.67 0.67 12.80
CA ASN A 132 -11.36 -0.18 11.67
C ASN A 132 -12.67 -0.76 11.13
N GLU A 133 -13.20 -0.14 10.07
CA GLU A 133 -14.47 -0.45 9.44
C GLU A 133 -14.31 -1.32 8.19
N MET A 134 -13.31 -2.18 8.18
CA MET A 134 -13.02 -3.09 7.07
C MET A 134 -14.22 -4.00 6.76
N PRO A 135 -14.64 -4.12 5.48
CA PRO A 135 -15.69 -5.06 5.08
C PRO A 135 -15.33 -6.51 5.42
N LEU A 136 -16.34 -7.34 5.69
CA LEU A 136 -16.13 -8.73 6.12
C LEU A 136 -15.47 -9.61 5.04
N ASN A 137 -15.72 -9.33 3.77
CA ASN A 137 -15.12 -10.02 2.62
C ASN A 137 -13.81 -9.37 2.15
N SER A 138 -13.10 -8.69 3.05
CA SER A 138 -11.84 -8.01 2.73
C SER A 138 -10.64 -8.68 3.39
N LEU A 139 -9.48 -8.52 2.77
CA LEU A 139 -8.18 -8.88 3.32
C LEU A 139 -7.37 -7.62 3.59
N TYR A 140 -6.84 -7.51 4.80
CA TYR A 140 -5.95 -6.44 5.23
C TYR A 140 -4.52 -6.79 4.85
N VAL A 141 -3.96 -6.11 3.85
CA VAL A 141 -2.69 -6.50 3.23
C VAL A 141 -1.76 -5.28 3.11
N GLU A 142 -0.55 -5.42 3.56
CA GLU A 142 0.48 -4.40 3.48
C GLU A 142 0.82 -4.07 2.00
N GLY A 143 1.18 -2.80 1.70
CA GLY A 143 1.29 -2.29 0.34
C GLY A 143 2.35 -2.98 -0.54
N SER A 144 3.52 -3.34 0.00
CA SER A 144 4.52 -4.10 -0.77
C SER A 144 4.07 -5.53 -1.05
N THR A 145 3.30 -6.10 -0.14
CA THR A 145 2.69 -7.42 -0.30
C THR A 145 1.68 -7.41 -1.44
N ILE A 146 0.87 -6.35 -1.58
CA ILE A 146 -0.02 -6.16 -2.74
C ILE A 146 0.81 -6.04 -4.03
N THR A 147 1.87 -5.26 -4.01
CA THR A 147 2.79 -5.13 -5.15
C THR A 147 3.35 -6.48 -5.57
N ARG A 148 3.91 -7.23 -4.65
CA ARG A 148 4.51 -8.55 -4.88
C ARG A 148 3.48 -9.59 -5.34
N LEU A 149 2.24 -9.51 -4.86
CA LEU A 149 1.13 -10.34 -5.33
C LEU A 149 0.87 -10.11 -6.81
N LEU A 150 0.73 -8.85 -7.24
CA LEU A 150 0.51 -8.48 -8.64
C LEU A 150 1.73 -8.78 -9.52
N MET A 151 2.95 -8.63 -9.00
CA MET A 151 4.19 -9.02 -9.66
C MET A 151 4.32 -10.56 -9.81
N GLY A 152 3.43 -11.35 -9.22
CA GLY A 152 3.47 -12.82 -9.29
C GLY A 152 4.58 -13.45 -8.44
N GLN A 153 5.09 -12.73 -7.45
CA GLN A 153 6.17 -13.20 -6.56
C GLN A 153 5.65 -14.03 -5.40
N ILE A 154 4.46 -13.70 -4.89
CA ILE A 154 3.86 -14.32 -3.70
C ILE A 154 2.38 -14.63 -3.91
N GLY A 155 1.84 -15.46 -3.01
CA GLY A 155 0.42 -15.65 -2.79
C GLY A 155 0.00 -15.26 -1.38
N LEU A 156 -1.30 -15.17 -1.15
CA LEU A 156 -1.92 -14.86 0.14
C LEU A 156 -2.73 -16.06 0.63
N VAL A 157 -2.56 -16.42 1.89
CA VAL A 157 -3.33 -17.49 2.54
C VAL A 157 -4.19 -16.87 3.63
N PRO A 158 -5.53 -16.79 3.47
CA PRO A 158 -6.42 -16.29 4.50
C PRO A 158 -6.30 -17.05 5.81
N VAL A 159 -6.28 -16.34 6.93
CA VAL A 159 -6.15 -16.92 8.28
C VAL A 159 -7.35 -16.58 9.15
N ARG A 160 -7.59 -17.37 10.19
CA ARG A 160 -8.64 -17.07 11.18
C ARG A 160 -8.18 -15.99 12.16
N SER A 161 -6.94 -16.05 12.60
CA SER A 161 -6.32 -15.08 13.51
C SER A 161 -4.81 -15.28 13.49
N ASN A 162 -4.07 -14.19 13.48
CA ASN A 162 -2.63 -14.17 13.66
C ASN A 162 -2.24 -14.06 15.13
N ARG A 163 -1.08 -14.64 15.47
CA ARG A 163 -0.33 -14.32 16.68
C ARG A 163 0.45 -13.03 16.39
N VAL A 164 0.18 -11.95 17.12
CA VAL A 164 0.77 -10.65 16.87
C VAL A 164 1.85 -10.34 17.90
N LEU A 165 3.08 -10.09 17.45
CA LEU A 165 4.12 -9.47 18.25
C LEU A 165 4.01 -7.95 18.09
N VAL A 166 4.06 -7.22 19.19
CA VAL A 166 4.04 -5.74 19.18
C VAL A 166 5.36 -5.20 19.66
N VAL A 167 5.99 -4.37 18.84
CA VAL A 167 7.21 -3.63 19.19
C VAL A 167 6.84 -2.17 19.34
N ILE A 168 7.15 -1.57 20.49
CA ILE A 168 6.88 -0.16 20.78
C ILE A 168 8.18 0.53 21.15
N ASP A 169 8.39 1.75 20.71
CA ASP A 169 9.49 2.57 21.18
C ASP A 169 9.36 2.85 22.69
N ASP A 170 10.46 2.74 23.44
CA ASP A 170 10.50 3.17 24.82
C ASP A 170 10.59 4.70 24.87
N HIS A 171 9.41 5.34 24.81
CA HIS A 171 9.30 6.78 24.70
C HIS A 171 9.82 7.49 25.94
N PRO A 172 10.56 8.62 25.80
CA PRO A 172 11.08 9.40 26.94
C PRO A 172 9.96 9.86 27.90
N ILE A 173 8.76 10.10 27.38
CA ILE A 173 7.56 10.41 28.14
C ILE A 173 6.77 9.11 28.33
N SER A 174 6.85 8.54 29.53
CA SER A 174 6.25 7.23 29.83
C SER A 174 4.74 7.13 29.56
N MET A 175 4.02 8.24 29.58
CA MET A 175 2.60 8.30 29.24
C MET A 175 2.34 7.67 27.88
N PHE A 176 3.07 8.05 26.83
CA PHE A 176 2.84 7.55 25.48
C PHE A 176 3.15 6.05 25.32
N THR A 177 4.20 5.56 26.01
CA THR A 177 4.44 4.11 26.10
C THR A 177 3.28 3.39 26.79
N ASN A 178 2.79 3.93 27.90
CA ASN A 178 1.67 3.34 28.66
C ASN A 178 0.37 3.35 27.86
N ASP A 179 0.07 4.41 27.11
CA ASP A 179 -1.12 4.52 26.27
C ASP A 179 -1.13 3.45 25.18
N ASN A 180 0.03 3.19 24.56
CA ASN A 180 0.17 2.10 23.59
C ASN A 180 0.00 0.73 24.24
N ILE A 181 0.56 0.47 25.44
CA ILE A 181 0.34 -0.77 26.18
C ILE A 181 -1.14 -0.94 26.54
N ASN A 182 -1.81 0.14 26.97
CA ASN A 182 -3.24 0.12 27.28
C ASN A 182 -4.07 -0.16 26.03
N SER A 183 -3.70 0.40 24.88
CA SER A 183 -4.32 0.15 23.60
C SER A 183 -4.23 -1.34 23.17
N ILE A 184 -3.07 -1.96 23.39
CA ILE A 184 -2.88 -3.41 23.16
C ILE A 184 -3.75 -4.23 24.10
N ASN A 185 -3.80 -3.87 25.39
CA ASN A 185 -4.64 -4.55 26.36
C ASN A 185 -6.14 -4.36 26.06
N ALA A 186 -6.55 -3.19 25.60
CA ALA A 186 -7.91 -2.94 25.11
C ALA A 186 -8.24 -3.84 23.91
N ALA A 187 -7.34 -3.97 22.94
CA ALA A 187 -7.49 -4.88 21.81
C ALA A 187 -7.66 -6.34 22.26
N ARG A 188 -6.88 -6.80 23.23
CA ARG A 188 -7.00 -8.14 23.82
C ARG A 188 -8.35 -8.36 24.52
N SER A 189 -8.84 -7.37 25.26
CA SER A 189 -10.06 -7.48 26.04
C SER A 189 -11.35 -7.24 25.25
N THR A 190 -11.29 -6.49 24.14
CA THR A 190 -12.50 -6.09 23.37
C THR A 190 -12.78 -6.99 22.19
N TYR A 191 -11.78 -7.33 21.40
CA TYR A 191 -11.96 -8.19 20.22
C TYR A 191 -11.04 -9.44 20.20
N GLY A 192 -10.39 -9.73 21.33
CA GLY A 192 -9.67 -10.99 21.52
C GLY A 192 -8.38 -11.08 20.71
N LEU A 193 -7.61 -9.99 20.62
CA LEU A 193 -6.31 -10.01 19.95
C LEU A 193 -5.40 -11.07 20.60
N ASN A 194 -4.83 -11.95 19.77
CA ASN A 194 -3.78 -12.89 20.19
C ASN A 194 -2.42 -12.17 20.16
N CYS A 195 -2.11 -11.41 21.21
CA CYS A 195 -0.82 -10.75 21.39
C CYS A 195 0.17 -11.69 22.08
N THR A 196 1.23 -12.09 21.39
CA THR A 196 2.26 -13.00 21.95
C THR A 196 3.24 -12.30 22.89
N GLY A 197 3.40 -10.99 22.73
CA GLY A 197 4.27 -10.20 23.57
C GLY A 197 4.33 -8.74 23.16
N ILE A 198 4.83 -7.92 24.07
CA ILE A 198 5.15 -6.51 23.84
C ILE A 198 6.64 -6.33 24.10
N VAL A 199 7.36 -5.82 23.12
CA VAL A 199 8.79 -5.51 23.24
C VAL A 199 8.95 -3.99 23.23
N LYS A 200 9.55 -3.43 24.28
CA LYS A 200 9.98 -2.03 24.28
C LYS A 200 11.35 -1.91 23.65
N LEU A 201 11.48 -1.04 22.67
CA LEU A 201 12.72 -0.80 21.95
C LEU A 201 13.50 0.36 22.59
N ASN A 202 14.65 0.06 23.16
CA ASN A 202 15.53 1.05 23.75
C ASN A 202 17.00 0.76 23.31
N PRO A 203 17.66 1.71 22.59
CA PRO A 203 17.14 2.99 22.14
C PRO A 203 16.03 2.84 21.08
N PRO A 204 15.11 3.83 20.98
CA PRO A 204 14.00 3.82 20.03
C PRO A 204 14.48 3.91 18.57
N LEU A 205 13.58 3.65 17.62
CA LEU A 205 13.83 3.99 16.22
C LEU A 205 14.00 5.51 16.06
N CYS A 206 14.71 5.91 15.02
CA CYS A 206 14.74 7.30 14.61
C CYS A 206 14.07 7.38 13.24
N MET A 207 12.82 7.85 13.20
CA MET A 207 12.05 8.04 11.99
C MET A 207 11.82 9.52 11.76
N THR A 208 12.06 9.99 10.55
CA THR A 208 11.84 11.39 10.16
C THR A 208 11.00 11.45 8.89
N SER A 209 10.14 12.45 8.80
CA SER A 209 9.33 12.69 7.61
C SER A 209 9.72 13.98 6.89
N SER A 210 9.49 14.03 5.60
CA SER A 210 9.67 15.19 4.73
C SER A 210 8.79 15.06 3.48
N PHE A 211 8.87 16.05 2.58
CA PHE A 211 8.20 15.99 1.28
C PHE A 211 9.24 15.95 0.16
N SER A 212 8.91 15.20 -0.89
CA SER A 212 9.69 15.16 -2.12
C SER A 212 9.48 16.43 -2.96
N SER A 213 10.21 16.56 -4.06
CA SER A 213 10.02 17.66 -5.02
C SER A 213 8.65 17.61 -5.70
N SER A 214 8.00 16.45 -5.76
CA SER A 214 6.64 16.25 -6.28
C SER A 214 5.53 16.51 -5.26
N GLY A 215 5.86 16.79 -3.99
CA GLY A 215 4.89 17.00 -2.91
C GLY A 215 4.40 15.69 -2.25
N THR A 216 4.96 14.55 -2.63
CA THR A 216 4.69 13.25 -1.98
C THR A 216 5.40 13.16 -0.63
N ALA A 217 4.79 12.45 0.32
CA ALA A 217 5.41 12.21 1.62
C ALA A 217 6.52 11.17 1.51
N ILE A 218 7.69 11.53 1.99
CA ILE A 218 8.90 10.70 2.05
C ILE A 218 9.48 10.72 3.46
N GLY A 219 10.53 9.94 3.70
CA GLY A 219 11.18 9.96 5.00
C GLY A 219 12.41 9.06 5.09
N GLU A 220 12.84 8.88 6.31
CA GLU A 220 14.03 8.12 6.64
C GLU A 220 13.84 7.34 7.93
N VAL A 221 14.39 6.13 8.01
CA VAL A 221 14.41 5.32 9.23
C VAL A 221 15.84 4.89 9.53
N VAL A 222 16.30 5.16 10.75
CA VAL A 222 17.59 4.73 11.29
C VAL A 222 17.36 3.80 12.47
N GLY A 223 18.15 2.74 12.58
CA GLY A 223 18.03 1.75 13.66
C GLY A 223 17.22 0.52 13.27
N LEU A 224 17.01 0.26 11.98
CA LEU A 224 16.28 -0.90 11.46
C LEU A 224 16.85 -2.23 12.00
N GLU A 225 18.18 -2.32 12.22
CA GLU A 225 18.86 -3.49 12.81
C GLU A 225 18.33 -3.86 14.19
N ARG A 226 17.74 -2.92 14.93
CA ARG A 226 17.13 -3.18 16.24
C ARG A 226 15.85 -3.99 16.09
N LEU A 227 14.99 -3.63 15.13
CA LEU A 227 13.80 -4.42 14.80
C LEU A 227 14.18 -5.80 14.29
N ILE A 228 15.20 -5.89 13.44
CA ILE A 228 15.73 -7.16 12.94
C ILE A 228 16.15 -8.06 14.10
N THR A 229 16.88 -7.51 15.08
CA THR A 229 17.29 -8.26 16.28
C THR A 229 16.09 -8.78 17.06
N VAL A 230 15.03 -7.99 17.22
CA VAL A 230 13.80 -8.43 17.91
C VAL A 230 13.11 -9.53 17.09
N ILE A 231 12.94 -9.33 15.79
CA ILE A 231 12.31 -10.31 14.91
C ILE A 231 13.00 -11.66 14.96
N GLU A 232 14.35 -11.67 14.87
CA GLU A 232 15.12 -12.91 14.91
C GLU A 232 15.04 -13.60 16.28
N LYS A 233 15.02 -12.82 17.36
CA LYS A 233 14.88 -13.36 18.72
C LYS A 233 13.55 -14.07 18.93
N PHE A 234 12.47 -13.58 18.38
CA PHE A 234 11.11 -14.10 18.55
C PHE A 234 10.60 -14.86 17.32
N ARG A 235 11.48 -15.20 16.39
CA ARG A 235 11.13 -15.90 15.15
C ARG A 235 10.42 -17.22 15.44
N GLY A 236 9.23 -17.42 14.83
CA GLY A 236 8.40 -18.60 15.07
C GLY A 236 7.38 -18.45 16.20
N ASP A 237 7.49 -17.43 17.05
CA ASP A 237 6.53 -17.18 18.12
C ASP A 237 5.35 -16.32 17.69
N PHE A 238 5.44 -15.64 16.54
CA PHE A 238 4.42 -14.76 16.00
C PHE A 238 4.20 -14.99 14.50
N ASP A 239 3.08 -14.50 13.97
CA ASP A 239 2.68 -14.59 12.57
C ASP A 239 2.59 -13.20 11.91
N ALA A 240 2.40 -12.15 12.70
CA ALA A 240 2.31 -10.77 12.24
C ALA A 240 3.01 -9.82 13.22
N LEU A 241 3.56 -8.72 12.69
CA LEU A 241 4.30 -7.72 13.45
C LEU A 241 3.59 -6.37 13.45
N ALA A 242 3.37 -5.81 14.63
CA ALA A 242 2.97 -4.42 14.82
C ALA A 242 4.14 -3.61 15.35
N VAL A 243 4.38 -2.44 14.78
CA VAL A 243 5.41 -1.49 15.26
C VAL A 243 4.73 -0.17 15.62
N ALA A 244 5.04 0.36 16.80
CA ALA A 244 4.62 1.70 17.19
C ALA A 244 5.86 2.53 17.54
N SER A 245 6.07 3.62 16.83
CA SER A 245 7.24 4.50 17.01
C SER A 245 6.91 5.96 16.75
N VAL A 246 7.76 6.84 17.27
CA VAL A 246 7.66 8.27 16.99
C VAL A 246 8.21 8.55 15.60
N ILE A 247 7.48 9.37 14.84
CA ILE A 247 7.94 9.94 13.59
C ILE A 247 8.16 11.43 13.82
N ASP A 248 9.42 11.84 13.81
CA ASP A 248 9.80 13.24 13.95
C ASP A 248 9.41 13.99 12.66
N THR A 249 8.52 14.97 12.82
CA THR A 249 8.07 15.84 11.74
C THR A 249 8.57 17.26 11.95
N PRO A 250 8.80 18.06 10.90
CA PRO A 250 9.03 19.49 11.07
C PRO A 250 7.94 20.12 11.93
N GLN A 251 8.34 21.01 12.86
CA GLN A 251 7.49 21.50 13.96
C GLN A 251 6.15 22.10 13.52
N ASP A 252 6.07 22.66 12.33
CA ASP A 252 4.87 23.25 11.75
C ASP A 252 3.97 22.26 10.98
N TYR A 253 4.45 21.05 10.67
CA TYR A 253 3.71 20.10 9.85
C TYR A 253 2.45 19.58 10.52
N HIS A 254 2.51 19.29 11.82
CA HIS A 254 1.35 18.82 12.57
C HIS A 254 0.20 19.83 12.54
N GLU A 255 0.52 21.10 12.85
CA GLU A 255 -0.47 22.18 12.80
C GLU A 255 -0.95 22.43 11.36
N ALA A 256 -0.02 22.51 10.41
CA ALA A 256 -0.34 22.75 9.00
C ALA A 256 -1.23 21.64 8.42
N TYR A 257 -0.97 20.38 8.75
CA TYR A 257 -1.78 19.25 8.27
C TYR A 257 -3.23 19.34 8.75
N PHE A 258 -3.48 19.58 10.04
CA PHE A 258 -4.84 19.63 10.57
C PHE A 258 -5.57 20.94 10.30
N LYS A 259 -4.89 22.09 10.38
CA LYS A 259 -5.50 23.42 10.28
C LYS A 259 -5.48 24.02 8.88
N SER A 260 -4.63 23.55 7.97
CA SER A 260 -4.58 24.09 6.62
C SER A 260 -5.84 23.81 5.84
N SER A 261 -6.37 24.83 5.16
CA SER A 261 -7.39 24.68 4.12
C SER A 261 -6.83 24.19 2.79
N LYS A 262 -5.51 24.09 2.66
CA LYS A 262 -4.84 23.53 1.48
C LYS A 262 -4.72 22.04 1.68
N ASP A 263 -4.95 21.29 0.60
CA ASP A 263 -4.66 19.85 0.58
C ASP A 263 -3.17 19.66 0.82
N MET A 264 -2.85 19.04 1.95
CA MET A 264 -1.51 18.69 2.35
C MET A 264 -1.45 17.17 2.48
N THR A 265 -0.46 16.57 1.85
CA THR A 265 -0.21 15.13 2.01
C THR A 265 0.01 14.80 3.47
N ASN A 266 -0.58 13.68 3.93
CA ASN A 266 -0.29 13.13 5.26
C ASN A 266 1.23 12.92 5.41
N PRO A 267 1.91 13.63 6.33
CA PRO A 267 3.36 13.64 6.37
C PRO A 267 3.95 12.32 6.90
N TRP A 268 3.20 11.54 7.66
CA TRP A 268 3.68 10.31 8.30
C TRP A 268 3.68 9.10 7.36
N GLY A 269 2.69 9.01 6.46
CA GLY A 269 2.41 7.80 5.69
C GLY A 269 3.55 7.30 4.80
N GLY A 270 4.38 8.20 4.26
CA GLY A 270 5.50 7.81 3.38
C GLY A 270 6.57 6.98 4.10
N VAL A 271 7.01 7.42 5.28
CA VAL A 271 8.02 6.71 6.06
C VAL A 271 7.46 5.44 6.72
N GLU A 272 6.19 5.46 7.14
CA GLU A 272 5.48 4.28 7.63
C GLU A 272 5.45 3.18 6.58
N ALA A 273 5.08 3.53 5.35
CA ALA A 273 5.06 2.61 4.22
C ALA A 273 6.44 2.02 3.95
N MET A 274 7.51 2.81 3.95
CA MET A 274 8.87 2.30 3.75
C MET A 274 9.27 1.29 4.82
N LEU A 275 8.96 1.56 6.09
CA LEU A 275 9.28 0.66 7.20
C LEU A 275 8.55 -0.68 7.02
N THR A 276 7.24 -0.65 6.81
CA THR A 276 6.43 -1.86 6.68
C THR A 276 6.77 -2.66 5.42
N HIS A 277 7.03 -1.97 4.30
CA HIS A 277 7.49 -2.59 3.04
C HIS A 277 8.78 -3.37 3.25
N SER A 278 9.79 -2.76 3.90
CA SER A 278 11.07 -3.42 4.12
C SER A 278 10.94 -4.67 5.00
N LEU A 279 10.18 -4.60 6.08
CA LEU A 279 9.98 -5.73 6.99
C LEU A 279 9.18 -6.87 6.34
N SER A 280 8.09 -6.55 5.63
CA SER A 280 7.29 -7.55 4.91
C SER A 280 8.08 -8.22 3.78
N MET A 281 8.95 -7.48 3.08
CA MET A 281 9.81 -8.06 2.05
C MET A 281 10.90 -8.96 2.62
N MET A 282 11.58 -8.52 3.68
CA MET A 282 12.67 -9.30 4.28
C MET A 282 12.20 -10.61 4.92
N TYR A 283 10.98 -10.64 5.46
CA TYR A 283 10.54 -11.72 6.34
C TYR A 283 9.30 -12.48 5.90
N ASN A 284 8.57 -12.02 4.89
CA ASN A 284 7.33 -12.64 4.40
C ASN A 284 6.26 -12.84 5.48
N PHE A 285 6.05 -11.83 6.33
CA PHE A 285 4.92 -11.78 7.25
C PHE A 285 4.19 -10.43 7.20
N PRO A 286 2.89 -10.39 7.55
CA PRO A 286 2.14 -9.15 7.64
C PRO A 286 2.74 -8.19 8.67
N THR A 287 2.92 -6.94 8.26
CA THR A 287 3.46 -5.89 9.12
C THR A 287 2.61 -4.63 8.99
N ALA A 288 2.44 -3.91 10.09
CA ALA A 288 1.85 -2.58 10.09
C ALA A 288 2.53 -1.68 11.12
N HIS A 289 2.50 -0.37 10.86
CA HIS A 289 3.08 0.65 11.72
C HIS A 289 1.99 1.59 12.23
N SER A 290 2.18 2.09 13.44
CA SER A 290 1.33 3.10 14.08
C SER A 290 2.21 4.22 14.62
N PRO A 291 1.97 5.49 14.28
CA PRO A 291 2.71 6.59 14.86
C PRO A 291 2.35 6.75 16.34
N MET A 292 3.36 7.06 17.16
CA MET A 292 3.21 7.53 18.53
C MET A 292 3.26 9.05 18.55
N LEU A 293 2.53 9.69 19.47
CA LEU A 293 2.62 11.15 19.67
C LEU A 293 4.02 11.54 20.15
N GLU A 294 4.55 12.65 19.65
CA GLU A 294 5.93 13.07 19.85
C GLU A 294 6.17 13.63 21.27
N ASN A 295 5.22 14.45 21.76
CA ASN A 295 5.36 15.17 23.02
C ASN A 295 4.00 15.67 23.56
N HIS A 296 4.02 16.27 24.75
CA HIS A 296 2.81 16.82 25.38
C HIS A 296 2.22 17.99 24.63
N ASP A 297 3.01 18.80 23.93
CA ASP A 297 2.50 19.96 23.20
C ASP A 297 1.66 19.50 22.02
N VAL A 298 2.12 18.48 21.29
CA VAL A 298 1.35 17.83 20.22
C VAL A 298 0.10 17.15 20.77
N ALA A 299 0.21 16.43 21.89
CA ALA A 299 -0.92 15.72 22.50
C ALA A 299 -2.04 16.66 23.02
N ASN A 300 -1.66 17.84 23.46
CA ASN A 300 -2.60 18.84 24.02
C ASN A 300 -2.93 19.96 23.04
N PHE A 301 -2.51 19.85 21.79
CA PHE A 301 -2.73 20.89 20.81
C PHE A 301 -4.22 21.00 20.47
N ASP A 302 -4.79 22.22 20.61
CA ASP A 302 -6.18 22.48 20.21
C ASP A 302 -6.28 22.56 18.68
N LEU A 303 -6.70 21.47 18.06
CA LEU A 303 -6.91 21.39 16.63
C LEU A 303 -8.17 22.15 16.16
N GLY A 304 -9.09 22.48 17.10
CA GLY A 304 -10.42 23.00 16.75
C GLY A 304 -11.24 21.99 15.93
N VAL A 305 -12.12 22.49 15.07
CA VAL A 305 -12.86 21.66 14.11
C VAL A 305 -12.00 21.50 12.86
N VAL A 306 -11.62 20.28 12.55
CA VAL A 306 -10.76 19.95 11.41
C VAL A 306 -11.60 19.57 10.18
N ASP A 307 -10.95 19.40 9.03
CA ASP A 307 -11.55 18.79 7.84
C ASP A 307 -12.14 17.42 8.20
N PRO A 308 -13.39 17.11 7.78
CA PRO A 308 -14.03 15.81 8.08
C PRO A 308 -13.20 14.58 7.71
N ARG A 309 -12.39 14.66 6.65
CA ARG A 309 -11.48 13.57 6.23
C ARG A 309 -10.40 13.26 7.27
N LYS A 310 -10.01 14.24 8.07
CA LYS A 310 -8.97 14.16 9.12
C LYS A 310 -9.54 13.97 10.52
N ALA A 311 -10.87 14.06 10.66
CA ALA A 311 -11.52 14.09 11.97
C ALA A 311 -11.28 12.83 12.80
N ALA A 312 -11.21 11.66 12.16
CA ALA A 312 -10.91 10.40 12.84
C ALA A 312 -9.49 10.39 13.43
N GLU A 313 -8.50 10.93 12.71
CA GLU A 313 -7.14 11.10 13.21
C GLU A 313 -7.09 12.11 14.36
N ALA A 314 -7.80 13.25 14.21
CA ALA A 314 -7.82 14.28 15.24
C ALA A 314 -8.50 13.86 16.56
N ALA A 315 -9.47 12.94 16.49
CA ALA A 315 -10.20 12.46 17.66
C ALA A 315 -9.48 11.35 18.43
N SER A 316 -8.40 10.79 17.88
CA SER A 316 -7.71 9.63 18.46
C SER A 316 -6.59 10.02 19.42
N LEU A 317 -6.45 9.23 20.48
CA LEU A 317 -5.29 9.27 21.38
C LEU A 317 -4.19 8.30 20.96
N THR A 318 -4.55 7.23 20.23
CA THR A 318 -3.62 6.22 19.73
C THR A 318 -4.14 5.58 18.46
N PHE A 319 -3.24 5.33 17.52
CA PHE A 319 -3.58 4.73 16.21
C PHE A 319 -3.39 3.21 16.20
N LEU A 320 -2.80 2.66 17.25
CA LEU A 320 -2.37 1.27 17.31
C LEU A 320 -3.54 0.28 17.27
N GLN A 321 -4.67 0.62 17.90
CA GLN A 321 -5.77 -0.33 18.09
C GLN A 321 -6.45 -0.72 16.77
N CYS A 322 -6.68 0.21 15.86
CA CYS A 322 -7.28 -0.08 14.55
C CYS A 322 -6.36 -0.95 13.69
N MET A 323 -5.06 -0.68 13.76
CA MET A 323 -4.05 -1.45 13.04
C MET A 323 -3.94 -2.89 13.56
N LEU A 324 -3.95 -3.08 14.88
CA LEU A 324 -3.94 -4.41 15.49
C LEU A 324 -5.17 -5.24 15.09
N LYS A 325 -6.33 -4.61 14.96
CA LYS A 325 -7.56 -5.24 14.46
C LYS A 325 -7.42 -5.72 13.02
N GLY A 326 -6.77 -4.93 12.16
CA GLY A 326 -6.44 -5.33 10.79
C GLY A 326 -5.45 -6.49 10.75
N LEU A 327 -4.34 -6.40 11.48
CA LEU A 327 -3.29 -7.43 11.53
C LEU A 327 -3.80 -8.77 12.07
N GLN A 328 -4.77 -8.76 12.98
CA GLN A 328 -5.33 -10.00 13.53
C GLN A 328 -5.80 -10.95 12.43
N LYS A 329 -6.31 -10.44 11.31
CA LYS A 329 -6.86 -11.24 10.19
C LYS A 329 -6.11 -11.04 8.88
N SER A 330 -4.97 -10.38 8.90
CA SER A 330 -4.13 -10.23 7.71
C SER A 330 -3.68 -11.60 7.19
N PRO A 331 -3.78 -11.87 5.88
CA PRO A 331 -3.40 -13.18 5.34
C PRO A 331 -1.91 -13.46 5.50
N SER A 332 -1.54 -14.71 5.69
CA SER A 332 -0.14 -15.14 5.64
C SER A 332 0.41 -15.01 4.22
N ILE A 333 1.69 -14.69 4.10
CA ILE A 333 2.40 -14.52 2.83
C ILE A 333 3.01 -15.87 2.43
N CYS A 334 2.61 -16.40 1.27
CA CYS A 334 3.13 -17.63 0.70
C CYS A 334 4.13 -17.29 -0.41
N ALA A 335 5.42 -17.60 -0.21
CA ALA A 335 6.47 -17.43 -1.21
C ALA A 335 6.67 -18.66 -2.10
N ASP A 336 6.07 -19.80 -1.75
CA ASP A 336 6.16 -21.01 -2.56
C ASP A 336 5.24 -20.94 -3.78
N LYS A 337 5.83 -20.63 -4.93
CA LYS A 337 5.12 -20.49 -6.22
C LYS A 337 4.46 -21.81 -6.68
N THR A 338 4.87 -22.94 -6.15
CA THR A 338 4.24 -24.24 -6.51
C THR A 338 2.81 -24.37 -5.97
N LEU A 339 2.48 -23.61 -4.92
CA LEU A 339 1.17 -23.60 -4.29
C LEU A 339 0.18 -22.60 -4.93
N PHE A 340 0.60 -21.77 -5.89
CA PHE A 340 -0.27 -20.75 -6.50
C PHE A 340 -1.45 -21.32 -7.31
N GLY A 341 -1.49 -22.62 -7.52
CA GLY A 341 -2.64 -23.34 -8.10
C GLY A 341 -3.69 -23.80 -7.09
N GLU A 342 -3.34 -23.82 -5.81
CA GLU A 342 -4.22 -24.33 -4.75
C GLU A 342 -5.36 -23.33 -4.44
N LYS A 343 -6.55 -23.86 -4.13
CA LYS A 343 -7.74 -23.03 -3.81
C LYS A 343 -7.57 -22.19 -2.53
N SER A 344 -6.68 -22.61 -1.65
CA SER A 344 -6.38 -21.91 -0.40
C SER A 344 -5.41 -20.72 -0.56
N VAL A 345 -4.78 -20.57 -1.73
CA VAL A 345 -3.79 -19.54 -2.01
C VAL A 345 -4.32 -18.59 -3.07
N ILE A 346 -4.47 -17.32 -2.71
CA ILE A 346 -4.81 -16.25 -3.62
C ILE A 346 -3.51 -15.73 -4.24
N SER A 347 -3.39 -15.78 -5.56
CA SER A 347 -2.24 -15.33 -6.34
C SER A 347 -2.67 -14.32 -7.41
N ALA A 348 -1.75 -13.81 -8.23
CA ALA A 348 -2.08 -12.94 -9.35
C ALA A 348 -3.12 -13.57 -10.31
N GLN A 349 -3.22 -14.91 -10.35
CA GLN A 349 -4.19 -15.62 -11.18
C GLN A 349 -5.65 -15.39 -10.74
N ASP A 350 -5.86 -15.04 -9.46
CA ASP A 350 -7.18 -14.87 -8.83
C ASP A 350 -7.66 -13.43 -8.85
N ILE A 351 -6.83 -12.49 -9.32
CA ILE A 351 -7.16 -11.07 -9.33
C ILE A 351 -7.87 -10.71 -10.62
N SER A 352 -9.09 -10.21 -10.50
CA SER A 352 -9.94 -9.79 -11.60
C SER A 352 -9.74 -8.31 -11.96
N CYS A 353 -9.63 -7.45 -10.95
CA CYS A 353 -9.53 -6.00 -11.13
C CYS A 353 -8.59 -5.33 -10.13
N LEU A 354 -7.97 -4.23 -10.57
CA LEU A 354 -7.27 -3.25 -9.73
C LEU A 354 -8.01 -1.91 -9.79
N VAL A 355 -8.46 -1.40 -8.64
CA VAL A 355 -9.09 -0.07 -8.50
C VAL A 355 -8.10 0.89 -7.88
N ILE A 356 -7.80 2.00 -8.56
CA ILE A 356 -6.80 2.99 -8.16
C ILE A 356 -7.31 4.42 -8.41
N PRO A 357 -6.76 5.44 -7.72
CA PRO A 357 -6.90 6.82 -8.18
C PRO A 357 -6.29 7.00 -9.57
N ASP A 358 -6.83 7.92 -10.37
CA ASP A 358 -6.22 8.28 -11.65
C ASP A 358 -4.78 8.77 -11.46
N LYS A 359 -3.94 8.66 -12.51
CA LYS A 359 -2.52 9.04 -12.53
C LYS A 359 -1.59 8.17 -11.69
N CYS A 360 -2.06 7.14 -10.99
CA CYS A 360 -1.22 6.28 -10.19
C CYS A 360 -0.46 5.27 -11.07
N VAL A 361 0.83 5.53 -11.30
CA VAL A 361 1.74 4.63 -12.00
C VAL A 361 2.84 4.17 -11.06
N GLY A 362 2.81 2.90 -10.71
CA GLY A 362 3.79 2.22 -9.89
C GLY A 362 3.84 0.75 -10.27
N LEU A 363 4.64 -0.04 -9.57
CA LEU A 363 4.73 -1.48 -9.87
C LEU A 363 3.38 -2.20 -9.86
N PRO A 364 2.41 -1.90 -8.96
CA PRO A 364 1.08 -2.52 -9.01
C PRO A 364 0.35 -2.29 -10.33
N THR A 365 0.38 -1.04 -10.83
CA THR A 365 -0.27 -0.67 -12.09
C THR A 365 0.41 -1.30 -13.30
N LEU A 366 1.74 -1.29 -13.32
CA LEU A 366 2.52 -1.90 -14.39
C LEU A 366 2.39 -3.42 -14.40
N ALA A 367 2.38 -4.04 -13.23
CA ALA A 367 2.12 -5.46 -13.10
C ALA A 367 0.71 -5.82 -13.57
N ALA A 368 -0.31 -5.05 -13.20
CA ALA A 368 -1.68 -5.28 -13.68
C ALA A 368 -1.78 -5.17 -15.20
N LEU A 369 -1.09 -4.18 -15.80
CA LEU A 369 -0.97 -4.03 -17.26
C LEU A 369 -0.43 -5.32 -17.90
N GLU A 370 0.73 -5.79 -17.45
CA GLU A 370 1.41 -6.98 -18.01
C GLU A 370 0.66 -8.29 -17.69
N GLN A 371 -0.02 -8.38 -16.54
CA GLN A 371 -0.86 -9.53 -16.18
C GLN A 371 -2.17 -9.59 -16.97
N GLY A 372 -2.54 -8.55 -17.73
CA GLY A 372 -3.85 -8.44 -18.36
C GLY A 372 -5.00 -8.34 -17.34
N ILE A 373 -4.75 -7.74 -16.17
CA ILE A 373 -5.74 -7.46 -15.15
C ILE A 373 -6.45 -6.14 -15.50
N SER A 374 -7.78 -6.11 -15.41
CA SER A 374 -8.54 -4.88 -15.64
C SER A 374 -8.22 -3.81 -14.59
N VAL A 375 -7.96 -2.58 -15.04
CA VAL A 375 -7.67 -1.44 -14.16
C VAL A 375 -8.79 -0.42 -14.25
N ILE A 376 -9.31 -0.01 -13.09
CA ILE A 376 -10.33 1.03 -12.97
C ILE A 376 -9.68 2.23 -12.28
N ALA A 377 -9.53 3.33 -13.01
CA ALA A 377 -8.91 4.56 -12.53
C ALA A 377 -9.98 5.62 -12.25
N VAL A 378 -9.94 6.20 -11.05
CA VAL A 378 -10.97 7.13 -10.55
C VAL A 378 -10.46 8.56 -10.55
N ARG A 379 -11.06 9.44 -11.40
CA ARG A 379 -10.62 10.83 -11.62
C ARG A 379 -10.89 11.76 -10.43
N GLU A 380 -12.03 11.60 -9.78
CA GLU A 380 -12.41 12.41 -8.62
C GLU A 380 -11.40 12.28 -7.47
N ASN A 381 -10.72 11.13 -7.38
CA ASN A 381 -9.67 10.92 -6.40
C ASN A 381 -8.35 11.58 -6.84
N LYS A 382 -8.32 12.93 -6.80
CA LYS A 382 -7.17 13.73 -7.19
C LYS A 382 -5.96 13.45 -6.30
N ASN A 383 -4.78 13.63 -6.86
CA ASN A 383 -3.50 13.43 -6.17
C ASN A 383 -2.41 14.25 -6.85
N PHE A 384 -1.19 14.27 -6.28
CA PHE A 384 -0.07 15.08 -6.78
C PHE A 384 0.70 14.46 -7.97
N LEU A 385 0.37 13.24 -8.37
CA LEU A 385 1.06 12.60 -9.50
C LEU A 385 0.67 13.24 -10.84
N LEU A 386 1.63 13.31 -11.76
CA LEU A 386 1.50 13.97 -13.06
C LEU A 386 1.56 12.96 -14.22
N ASN A 387 1.08 11.75 -14.01
CA ASN A 387 1.08 10.71 -15.02
C ASN A 387 -0.21 10.77 -15.88
N GLN A 388 -0.15 10.10 -17.04
CA GLN A 388 -1.28 9.84 -17.93
C GLN A 388 -1.41 8.34 -18.14
N LEU A 389 -2.39 7.71 -17.51
CA LEU A 389 -2.59 6.26 -17.60
C LEU A 389 -2.90 5.82 -19.03
N GLU A 390 -3.62 6.65 -19.80
CA GLU A 390 -3.98 6.37 -21.20
C GLU A 390 -2.75 6.26 -22.12
N ALA A 391 -1.61 6.82 -21.72
CA ALA A 391 -0.36 6.73 -22.50
C ALA A 391 0.32 5.36 -22.41
N LEU A 392 -0.08 4.51 -21.45
CA LEU A 392 0.45 3.16 -21.30
C LEU A 392 -0.17 2.20 -22.34
N PRO A 393 0.52 1.14 -22.74
CA PRO A 393 0.12 0.25 -23.84
C PRO A 393 -0.96 -0.77 -23.43
N TRP A 394 -2.10 -0.29 -22.94
CA TRP A 394 -3.22 -1.13 -22.52
C TRP A 394 -3.82 -1.96 -23.64
N GLN A 395 -4.21 -3.18 -23.33
CA GLN A 395 -5.06 -3.95 -24.20
C GLN A 395 -6.45 -3.30 -24.26
N LYS A 396 -7.16 -3.49 -25.39
CA LYS A 396 -8.51 -2.94 -25.56
C LYS A 396 -9.44 -3.47 -24.44
N GLY A 397 -10.08 -2.57 -23.70
CA GLY A 397 -10.99 -2.90 -22.60
C GLY A 397 -10.30 -3.29 -21.29
N GLN A 398 -8.99 -3.10 -21.16
CA GLN A 398 -8.26 -3.37 -19.93
C GLN A 398 -8.27 -2.15 -18.98
N LEU A 399 -8.18 -0.91 -19.50
CA LEU A 399 -8.25 0.31 -18.71
C LEU A 399 -9.67 0.91 -18.80
N HIS A 400 -10.23 1.21 -17.62
CA HIS A 400 -11.51 1.91 -17.47
C HIS A 400 -11.29 3.15 -16.62
N ILE A 401 -11.40 4.34 -17.23
CA ILE A 401 -11.35 5.59 -16.49
C ILE A 401 -12.77 6.03 -16.20
N VAL A 402 -13.05 6.29 -14.93
CA VAL A 402 -14.37 6.68 -14.40
C VAL A 402 -14.27 7.97 -13.61
N ASP A 403 -15.38 8.69 -13.48
CA ASP A 403 -15.34 9.96 -12.76
C ASP A 403 -15.28 9.76 -11.23
N ASN A 404 -15.99 8.78 -10.69
CA ASN A 404 -16.09 8.55 -9.25
C ASN A 404 -16.21 7.05 -8.88
N TYR A 405 -16.18 6.74 -7.58
CA TYR A 405 -16.27 5.35 -7.11
C TYR A 405 -17.66 4.73 -7.32
N LEU A 406 -18.75 5.49 -7.45
CA LEU A 406 -20.05 4.94 -7.80
C LEU A 406 -20.05 4.40 -9.24
N GLU A 407 -19.42 5.10 -10.17
CA GLU A 407 -19.20 4.59 -11.53
C GLU A 407 -18.26 3.37 -11.55
N ALA A 408 -17.21 3.39 -10.70
CA ALA A 408 -16.33 2.24 -10.56
C ALA A 408 -17.08 0.97 -10.16
N VAL A 409 -18.03 1.06 -9.23
CA VAL A 409 -18.93 -0.04 -8.85
C VAL A 409 -19.76 -0.53 -10.03
N GLY A 410 -20.26 0.38 -10.87
CA GLY A 410 -20.97 0.03 -12.09
C GLY A 410 -20.10 -0.77 -13.07
N VAL A 411 -18.84 -0.34 -13.27
CA VAL A 411 -17.86 -1.07 -14.11
C VAL A 411 -17.55 -2.44 -13.53
N LEU A 412 -17.26 -2.54 -12.22
CA LEU A 412 -17.01 -3.82 -11.52
C LEU A 412 -18.19 -4.78 -11.69
N SER A 413 -19.42 -4.29 -11.52
CA SER A 413 -20.64 -5.09 -11.70
C SER A 413 -20.78 -5.62 -13.12
N ALA A 414 -20.49 -4.78 -14.12
CA ALA A 414 -20.52 -5.19 -15.51
C ALA A 414 -19.47 -6.27 -15.82
N LEU A 415 -18.23 -6.06 -15.36
CA LEU A 415 -17.13 -7.02 -15.54
C LEU A 415 -17.45 -8.36 -14.87
N LYS A 416 -17.95 -8.34 -13.62
CA LYS A 416 -18.38 -9.56 -12.89
C LYS A 416 -19.48 -10.31 -13.64
N ALA A 417 -20.42 -9.59 -14.26
CA ALA A 417 -21.51 -10.17 -15.06
C ALA A 417 -21.09 -10.62 -16.47
N GLY A 418 -19.82 -10.40 -16.86
CA GLY A 418 -19.34 -10.68 -18.21
C GLY A 418 -19.90 -9.74 -19.29
N ILE A 419 -20.32 -8.54 -18.88
CA ILE A 419 -20.88 -7.50 -19.75
C ILE A 419 -19.82 -6.44 -20.04
N SER A 420 -19.65 -6.08 -21.33
CA SER A 420 -18.79 -4.94 -21.68
C SER A 420 -19.36 -3.65 -21.06
N PRO A 421 -18.59 -2.90 -20.25
CA PRO A 421 -19.05 -1.64 -19.67
C PRO A 421 -19.52 -0.62 -20.72
N GLU A 422 -18.94 -0.65 -21.93
CA GLU A 422 -19.33 0.22 -23.03
C GLU A 422 -20.74 -0.09 -23.55
N SER A 423 -21.22 -1.33 -23.45
CA SER A 423 -22.52 -1.74 -23.94
C SER A 423 -23.70 -1.13 -23.17
N VAL A 424 -23.47 -0.70 -21.93
CA VAL A 424 -24.45 -0.05 -21.07
C VAL A 424 -24.34 1.48 -21.06
N ARG A 425 -23.44 2.05 -21.88
CA ARG A 425 -23.24 3.50 -22.04
C ARG A 425 -23.79 4.02 -23.35
N ARG A 426 -23.99 5.33 -23.47
CA ARG A 426 -24.44 6.03 -24.69
C ARG A 426 -23.51 7.21 -25.00
N PRO A 427 -23.23 7.52 -26.30
CA PRO A 427 -23.74 6.80 -27.49
C PRO A 427 -23.10 5.41 -27.64
N PHE A 428 -23.87 4.44 -28.16
CA PHE A 428 -23.39 3.08 -28.47
C PHE A 428 -23.02 2.99 -29.94
N PRO A 429 -21.74 2.95 -30.32
CA PRO A 429 -21.34 2.95 -31.73
C PRO A 429 -21.58 1.60 -32.39
N ASN A 430 -21.68 1.61 -33.69
CA ASN A 430 -21.72 0.37 -34.48
C ASN A 430 -20.38 -0.38 -34.35
N ALA A 431 -20.45 -1.71 -34.45
CA ALA A 431 -19.25 -2.54 -34.48
C ALA A 431 -18.36 -2.15 -35.67
N HIS A 432 -17.05 -2.15 -35.45
CA HIS A 432 -16.10 -1.97 -36.55
C HIS A 432 -16.14 -3.18 -37.47
N VAL A 433 -16.24 -2.93 -38.79
CA VAL A 433 -16.25 -3.98 -39.81
C VAL A 433 -14.99 -3.84 -40.66
N GLU A 434 -14.16 -4.84 -40.64
CA GLU A 434 -12.99 -4.96 -41.52
C GLU A 434 -13.22 -6.02 -42.60
N THR A 435 -12.92 -5.69 -43.85
CA THR A 435 -13.06 -6.62 -44.96
C THR A 435 -11.69 -7.11 -45.41
N MET A 436 -11.38 -8.36 -45.14
CA MET A 436 -10.18 -9.01 -45.66
C MET A 436 -10.47 -9.61 -47.04
N ARG A 437 -9.67 -9.26 -48.06
CA ARG A 437 -9.74 -9.87 -49.38
C ARG A 437 -8.54 -10.81 -49.54
N PHE A 438 -8.83 -12.07 -49.74
CA PHE A 438 -7.82 -13.07 -50.08
C PHE A 438 -7.71 -13.15 -51.61
N GLN A 439 -6.50 -13.18 -52.14
CA GLN A 439 -6.23 -13.43 -53.57
C GLN A 439 -6.15 -14.92 -53.83
#